data_c0cc73a914ba93f94d33d095fcb6b8bf
#
_entry.id   c0cc73a914ba93f94d33d095fcb6b8bf
#
_cell.length_a   1.000
_cell.length_b   1.000
_cell.length_c   1.000
_cell.angle_alpha   90.00
_cell.angle_beta   90.00
_cell.angle_gamma   90.00
#
_symmetry.space_group_name_H-M   'P 1'
#
loop_
_entity.id
_entity.type
_entity.pdbx_description
1 polymer ?
#
loop_
_entity_poly.entity_id
_entity_poly.type
_entity_poly.pdbx_seq_one_letter_code
_entity_poly.pdbx_strand_id
1 'polypeptide(L)'
;MDKLIITAAICGAEVTKDQNPNVPYTVEEIVREAKSAYDAGAAVVHVHVREDDGTPTQSRERFRVCMDAIKAAIPDVILIPSTGGAVGMTAEERLQPTELFPEMATLDCGTCNFGDDVFENTMPTMRAFGKRMLENNIKPEYECFEMGHLDTILKMAKKGQVPGDPMQFNFVLGVPGCTPATVKNLCWLVDAIPA
;
A
#
# COMPACT_ATOMS: atom_id res chain seq x y z
N MET A 1 22.08 5.99 -17.06
CA MET A 1 20.74 5.34 -17.06
C MET A 1 20.26 5.42 -15.62
N ASP A 2 19.15 6.05 -15.39
CA ASP A 2 18.57 6.17 -14.04
C ASP A 2 18.18 4.78 -13.53
N LYS A 3 18.30 4.55 -12.22
CA LYS A 3 17.91 3.27 -11.63
C LYS A 3 16.39 3.16 -11.56
N LEU A 4 15.85 2.02 -11.95
CA LEU A 4 14.45 1.69 -11.75
C LEU A 4 14.26 1.14 -10.33
N ILE A 5 13.31 1.69 -9.57
CA ILE A 5 12.88 1.13 -8.28
C ILE A 5 11.79 0.10 -8.57
N ILE A 6 11.99 -1.12 -8.08
CA ILE A 6 11.00 -2.21 -8.20
C ILE A 6 10.39 -2.44 -6.83
N THR A 7 9.08 -2.28 -6.74
CA THR A 7 8.27 -2.65 -5.56
C THR A 7 7.54 -3.96 -5.84
N ALA A 8 7.71 -4.95 -4.99
CA ALA A 8 6.99 -6.21 -5.06
C ALA A 8 5.84 -6.24 -4.05
N ALA A 9 4.60 -6.39 -4.52
CA ALA A 9 3.41 -6.62 -3.71
C ALA A 9 3.18 -8.13 -3.59
N ILE A 10 3.67 -8.74 -2.52
CA ILE A 10 3.75 -10.20 -2.36
C ILE A 10 2.49 -10.84 -1.80
N CYS A 11 1.63 -10.04 -1.16
CA CYS A 11 0.37 -10.49 -0.57
C CYS A 11 -0.64 -9.34 -0.66
N GLY A 12 -1.91 -9.68 -0.80
CA GLY A 12 -3.04 -8.77 -0.69
C GLY A 12 -4.05 -9.27 0.34
N ALA A 13 -5.18 -8.56 0.50
CA ALA A 13 -6.22 -8.93 1.46
C ALA A 13 -7.30 -9.84 0.87
N GLU A 14 -7.51 -9.83 -0.46
CA GLU A 14 -8.73 -10.40 -1.07
C GLU A 14 -8.52 -11.81 -1.66
N VAL A 15 -7.38 -12.06 -2.30
CA VAL A 15 -7.13 -13.33 -3.00
C VAL A 15 -6.83 -14.44 -1.99
N THR A 16 -7.53 -15.58 -2.11
CA THR A 16 -7.34 -16.74 -1.25
C THR A 16 -6.47 -17.82 -1.90
N LYS A 17 -5.99 -18.79 -1.11
CA LYS A 17 -5.24 -19.94 -1.63
C LYS A 17 -6.05 -20.84 -2.58
N ASP A 18 -7.39 -20.82 -2.50
CA ASP A 18 -8.26 -21.50 -3.46
C ASP A 18 -8.21 -20.86 -4.85
N GLN A 19 -8.03 -19.53 -4.89
CA GLN A 19 -7.89 -18.78 -6.14
C GLN A 19 -6.45 -18.78 -6.68
N ASN A 20 -5.49 -18.69 -5.77
CA ASN A 20 -4.06 -18.76 -6.08
C ASN A 20 -3.32 -19.48 -4.93
N PRO A 21 -2.89 -20.74 -5.12
CA PRO A 21 -2.25 -21.52 -4.05
C PRO A 21 -0.91 -20.94 -3.57
N ASN A 22 -0.32 -20.00 -4.31
CA ASN A 22 0.96 -19.37 -3.97
C ASN A 22 0.81 -18.12 -3.07
N VAL A 23 -0.41 -17.67 -2.75
CA VAL A 23 -0.60 -16.51 -1.86
C VAL A 23 -0.03 -16.85 -0.47
N PRO A 24 0.93 -16.05 0.04
CA PRO A 24 1.53 -16.31 1.33
C PRO A 24 0.59 -15.89 2.48
N TYR A 25 0.41 -16.73 3.49
CA TYR A 25 -0.38 -16.46 4.68
C TYR A 25 0.49 -16.40 5.93
N THR A 26 1.36 -17.44 6.11
CA THR A 26 2.20 -17.51 7.31
C THR A 26 3.39 -16.56 7.23
N VAL A 27 4.02 -16.30 8.37
CA VAL A 27 5.23 -15.46 8.45
C VAL A 27 6.34 -16.04 7.56
N GLU A 28 6.52 -17.36 7.60
CA GLU A 28 7.55 -18.06 6.82
C GLU A 28 7.29 -17.93 5.31
N GLU A 29 6.03 -18.07 4.89
CA GLU A 29 5.64 -17.86 3.49
C GLU A 29 5.89 -16.44 3.03
N ILE A 30 5.50 -15.44 3.84
CA ILE A 30 5.70 -14.00 3.57
C ILE A 30 7.21 -13.69 3.45
N VAL A 31 8.02 -14.18 4.37
CA VAL A 31 9.49 -13.98 4.33
C VAL A 31 10.11 -14.62 3.10
N ARG A 32 9.68 -15.84 2.74
CA ARG A 32 10.16 -16.54 1.55
C ARG A 32 9.86 -15.76 0.27
N GLU A 33 8.62 -15.27 0.11
CA GLU A 33 8.21 -14.50 -1.07
C GLU A 33 8.93 -13.15 -1.12
N ALA A 34 9.05 -12.44 0.02
CA ALA A 34 9.80 -11.19 0.11
C ALA A 34 11.27 -11.39 -0.31
N LYS A 35 11.91 -12.47 0.20
CA LYS A 35 13.29 -12.78 -0.16
C LYS A 35 13.42 -13.14 -1.64
N SER A 36 12.52 -13.93 -2.18
CA SER A 36 12.52 -14.28 -3.60
C SER A 36 12.40 -13.05 -4.50
N ALA A 37 11.52 -12.11 -4.15
CA ALA A 37 11.37 -10.85 -4.86
C ALA A 37 12.63 -9.98 -4.77
N TYR A 38 13.23 -9.88 -3.59
CA TYR A 38 14.46 -9.13 -3.37
C TYR A 38 15.63 -9.72 -4.17
N ASP A 39 15.81 -11.05 -4.14
CA ASP A 39 16.87 -11.73 -4.89
C ASP A 39 16.69 -11.56 -6.42
N ALA A 40 15.44 -11.33 -6.87
CA ALA A 40 15.12 -11.00 -8.26
C ALA A 40 15.30 -9.51 -8.61
N GLY A 41 15.62 -8.65 -7.63
CA GLY A 41 15.96 -7.25 -7.84
C GLY A 41 14.94 -6.24 -7.30
N ALA A 42 13.91 -6.65 -6.56
CA ALA A 42 13.04 -5.72 -5.87
C ALA A 42 13.80 -5.01 -4.73
N ALA A 43 13.68 -3.69 -4.64
CA ALA A 43 14.25 -2.88 -3.56
C ALA A 43 13.23 -2.60 -2.45
N VAL A 44 11.96 -2.73 -2.77
CA VAL A 44 10.83 -2.41 -1.90
C VAL A 44 9.86 -3.58 -1.88
N VAL A 45 9.29 -3.87 -0.72
CA VAL A 45 8.23 -4.87 -0.56
C VAL A 45 7.00 -4.21 0.06
N HIS A 46 5.89 -4.23 -0.68
CA HIS A 46 4.58 -3.86 -0.17
C HIS A 46 4.00 -5.06 0.60
N VAL A 47 3.61 -4.83 1.86
CA VAL A 47 3.27 -5.88 2.81
C VAL A 47 1.82 -5.77 3.25
N HIS A 48 1.03 -6.79 2.96
CA HIS A 48 -0.15 -7.16 3.74
C HIS A 48 0.21 -8.34 4.63
N VAL A 49 -0.49 -8.48 5.73
CA VAL A 49 -0.37 -9.64 6.62
C VAL A 49 -1.71 -10.34 6.78
N ARG A 50 -1.65 -11.63 7.08
CA ARG A 50 -2.82 -12.45 7.35
C ARG A 50 -2.58 -13.29 8.59
N GLU A 51 -3.64 -13.74 9.21
CA GLU A 51 -3.56 -14.84 10.17
C GLU A 51 -3.18 -16.13 9.43
N ASP A 52 -2.73 -17.16 10.16
CA ASP A 52 -2.24 -18.38 9.53
C ASP A 52 -3.34 -19.18 8.80
N ASP A 53 -4.61 -18.91 9.11
CA ASP A 53 -5.78 -19.46 8.41
C ASP A 53 -6.14 -18.69 7.12
N GLY A 54 -5.42 -17.60 6.84
CA GLY A 54 -5.64 -16.74 5.69
C GLY A 54 -6.58 -15.56 5.91
N THR A 55 -7.13 -15.40 7.10
CA THR A 55 -7.97 -14.24 7.45
C THR A 55 -7.16 -12.94 7.34
N PRO A 56 -7.61 -11.93 6.54
CA PRO A 56 -6.95 -10.63 6.49
C PRO A 56 -6.93 -9.95 7.86
N THR A 57 -5.82 -9.33 8.22
CA THR A 57 -5.68 -8.63 9.50
C THR A 57 -4.86 -7.36 9.35
N GLN A 58 -5.17 -6.34 10.15
CA GLN A 58 -4.37 -5.12 10.32
C GLN A 58 -3.73 -5.04 11.70
N SER A 59 -3.67 -6.18 12.42
CA SER A 59 -3.06 -6.27 13.73
C SER A 59 -1.62 -5.75 13.72
N ARG A 60 -1.35 -4.72 14.53
CA ARG A 60 0.00 -4.18 14.73
C ARG A 60 1.01 -5.28 15.07
N GLU A 61 0.61 -6.21 15.93
CA GLU A 61 1.48 -7.29 16.38
C GLU A 61 1.83 -8.24 15.21
N ARG A 62 0.84 -8.56 14.38
CA ARG A 62 1.08 -9.42 13.20
C ARG A 62 2.00 -8.73 12.19
N PHE A 63 1.80 -7.44 11.93
CA PHE A 63 2.71 -6.64 11.10
C PHE A 63 4.12 -6.61 11.70
N ARG A 64 4.24 -6.38 13.01
CA ARG A 64 5.54 -6.36 13.69
C ARG A 64 6.30 -7.67 13.47
N VAL A 65 5.67 -8.81 13.76
CA VAL A 65 6.30 -10.13 13.60
C VAL A 65 6.75 -10.37 12.17
N CYS A 66 5.89 -10.09 11.17
CA CYS A 66 6.22 -10.27 9.76
C CYS A 66 7.34 -9.32 9.31
N MET A 67 7.25 -8.04 9.64
CA MET A 67 8.24 -7.03 9.22
C MET A 67 9.60 -7.29 9.87
N ASP A 68 9.65 -7.64 11.16
CA ASP A 68 10.89 -8.00 11.85
C ASP A 68 11.54 -9.24 11.21
N ALA A 69 10.74 -10.25 10.88
CA ALA A 69 11.24 -11.46 10.21
C ALA A 69 11.76 -11.18 8.78
N ILE A 70 11.07 -10.32 8.00
CA ILE A 70 11.57 -9.89 6.69
C ILE A 70 12.88 -9.11 6.85
N LYS A 71 12.95 -8.14 7.76
CA LYS A 71 14.17 -7.35 8.00
C LYS A 71 15.33 -8.19 8.50
N ALA A 72 15.08 -9.23 9.29
CA ALA A 72 16.13 -10.17 9.71
C ALA A 72 16.71 -10.97 8.53
N ALA A 73 15.87 -11.33 7.54
CA ALA A 73 16.28 -12.04 6.33
C ALA A 73 16.89 -11.12 5.26
N ILE A 74 16.44 -9.85 5.20
CA ILE A 74 16.78 -8.87 4.16
C ILE A 74 16.91 -7.49 4.81
N PRO A 75 18.05 -7.16 5.46
CA PRO A 75 18.20 -5.92 6.24
C PRO A 75 17.99 -4.63 5.43
N ASP A 76 18.35 -4.62 4.16
CA ASP A 76 18.35 -3.43 3.30
C ASP A 76 17.03 -3.19 2.55
N VAL A 77 16.06 -4.13 2.62
CA VAL A 77 14.79 -3.95 1.92
C VAL A 77 13.95 -2.83 2.57
N ILE A 78 13.31 -2.00 1.75
CA ILE A 78 12.33 -1.03 2.23
C ILE A 78 10.97 -1.75 2.34
N LEU A 79 10.31 -1.62 3.49
CA LEU A 79 8.98 -2.19 3.71
C LEU A 79 7.91 -1.11 3.68
N ILE A 80 6.85 -1.36 2.93
CA ILE A 80 5.65 -0.52 2.86
C ILE A 80 4.48 -1.33 3.42
N PRO A 81 4.20 -1.28 4.73
CA PRO A 81 2.99 -1.89 5.27
C PRO A 81 1.76 -1.21 4.68
N SER A 82 0.79 -2.03 4.27
CA SER A 82 -0.48 -1.53 3.74
C SER A 82 -1.35 -0.96 4.86
N THR A 83 -1.92 0.22 4.62
CA THR A 83 -3.03 0.76 5.40
C THR A 83 -4.38 0.58 4.70
N GLY A 84 -4.41 -0.15 3.59
CA GLY A 84 -5.64 -0.50 2.87
C GLY A 84 -6.50 -1.49 3.64
N GLY A 85 -5.86 -2.51 4.21
CA GLY A 85 -6.58 -3.60 4.86
C GLY A 85 -7.41 -4.43 3.87
N ALA A 86 -8.48 -5.01 4.35
CA ALA A 86 -9.54 -5.61 3.54
C ALA A 86 -10.74 -4.67 3.48
N VAL A 87 -11.58 -4.83 2.45
CA VAL A 87 -12.85 -4.09 2.34
C VAL A 87 -13.67 -4.26 3.62
N GLY A 88 -14.21 -3.16 4.14
CA GLY A 88 -15.02 -3.13 5.35
C GLY A 88 -14.25 -2.93 6.66
N MET A 89 -12.91 -2.96 6.67
CA MET A 89 -12.13 -2.61 7.84
C MET A 89 -12.23 -1.12 8.16
N THR A 90 -12.30 -0.80 9.44
CA THR A 90 -12.39 0.58 9.94
C THR A 90 -11.06 1.34 9.76
N ALA A 91 -11.14 2.66 9.72
CA ALA A 91 -9.94 3.52 9.66
C ALA A 91 -8.99 3.28 10.85
N GLU A 92 -9.53 3.00 12.04
CA GLU A 92 -8.73 2.73 13.24
C GLU A 92 -7.94 1.41 13.11
N GLU A 93 -8.59 0.34 12.65
CA GLU A 93 -7.93 -0.92 12.37
C GLU A 93 -6.81 -0.74 11.33
N ARG A 94 -7.12 -0.06 10.22
CA ARG A 94 -6.20 0.15 9.11
C ARG A 94 -4.98 1.00 9.48
N LEU A 95 -5.06 1.83 10.50
CA LEU A 95 -3.94 2.66 10.98
C LEU A 95 -2.94 1.91 11.87
N GLN A 96 -3.27 0.72 12.39
CA GLN A 96 -2.41 0.00 13.34
C GLN A 96 -0.96 -0.22 12.84
N PRO A 97 -0.69 -0.55 11.57
CA PRO A 97 0.69 -0.72 11.10
C PRO A 97 1.55 0.54 11.24
N THR A 98 0.93 1.73 11.21
CA THR A 98 1.66 3.01 11.36
C THR A 98 2.20 3.24 12.78
N GLU A 99 1.71 2.50 13.76
CA GLU A 99 2.20 2.52 15.15
C GLU A 99 3.57 1.82 15.31
N LEU A 100 4.03 1.13 14.27
CA LEU A 100 5.37 0.55 14.20
C LEU A 100 6.42 1.54 13.67
N PHE A 101 6.01 2.76 13.33
CA PHE A 101 6.88 3.82 12.80
C PHE A 101 7.70 3.36 11.59
N PRO A 102 7.08 2.75 10.55
CA PRO A 102 7.80 2.34 9.36
C PRO A 102 8.34 3.55 8.59
N GLU A 103 9.37 3.35 7.77
CA GLU A 103 9.89 4.40 6.88
C GLU A 103 8.83 4.87 5.88
N MET A 104 8.03 3.93 5.38
CA MET A 104 6.93 4.17 4.44
C MET A 104 5.68 3.40 4.84
N ALA A 105 4.51 3.87 4.40
CA ALA A 105 3.25 3.13 4.46
C ALA A 105 2.34 3.58 3.31
N THR A 106 1.34 2.80 2.93
CA THR A 106 0.39 3.24 1.88
C THR A 106 -0.58 4.29 2.41
N LEU A 107 -1.10 5.12 1.49
CA LEU A 107 -2.26 5.97 1.71
C LEU A 107 -3.15 5.91 0.47
N ASP A 108 -4.31 5.30 0.60
CA ASP A 108 -5.31 5.23 -0.47
C ASP A 108 -6.00 6.57 -0.66
N CYS A 109 -5.97 7.10 -1.89
CA CYS A 109 -6.26 8.51 -2.18
C CYS A 109 -7.73 8.80 -2.51
N GLY A 110 -8.63 7.86 -2.26
CA GLY A 110 -10.07 8.07 -2.46
C GLY A 110 -10.89 6.79 -2.45
N THR A 111 -12.19 6.96 -2.27
CA THR A 111 -13.17 5.87 -2.31
C THR A 111 -13.40 5.44 -3.76
N CYS A 112 -13.46 4.15 -4.00
CA CYS A 112 -13.76 3.59 -5.32
C CYS A 112 -14.55 2.28 -5.20
N ASN A 113 -15.14 1.84 -6.33
CA ASN A 113 -15.62 0.48 -6.42
C ASN A 113 -14.45 -0.50 -6.41
N PHE A 114 -14.63 -1.63 -5.76
CA PHE A 114 -13.62 -2.69 -5.69
C PHE A 114 -14.30 -4.02 -6.01
N GLY A 115 -14.51 -4.29 -7.30
CA GLY A 115 -15.42 -5.32 -7.75
C GLY A 115 -16.87 -4.96 -7.39
N ASP A 116 -17.54 -5.85 -6.68
CA ASP A 116 -18.92 -5.65 -6.22
C ASP A 116 -19.03 -4.88 -4.90
N ASP A 117 -17.90 -4.56 -4.27
CA ASP A 117 -17.80 -3.86 -3.00
C ASP A 117 -17.36 -2.40 -3.16
N VAL A 118 -17.36 -1.66 -2.05
CA VAL A 118 -16.86 -0.29 -1.97
C VAL A 118 -15.62 -0.25 -1.07
N PHE A 119 -14.48 0.13 -1.64
CA PHE A 119 -13.28 0.42 -0.88
C PHE A 119 -13.33 1.87 -0.40
N GLU A 120 -13.66 2.04 0.89
CA GLU A 120 -13.95 3.35 1.45
C GLU A 120 -12.68 4.08 1.89
N ASN A 121 -12.42 5.24 1.28
CA ASN A 121 -11.34 6.17 1.64
C ASN A 121 -11.87 7.60 1.57
N THR A 122 -12.69 7.96 2.57
CA THR A 122 -13.31 9.30 2.62
C THR A 122 -12.27 10.38 2.89
N MET A 123 -12.61 11.63 2.55
CA MET A 123 -11.76 12.79 2.87
C MET A 123 -11.38 12.89 4.37
N PRO A 124 -12.29 12.63 5.34
CA PRO A 124 -11.92 12.54 6.75
C PRO A 124 -10.93 11.42 7.05
N THR A 125 -11.12 10.22 6.46
CA THR A 125 -10.21 9.07 6.62
C THR A 125 -8.81 9.42 6.11
N MET A 126 -8.70 9.94 4.88
CA MET A 126 -7.43 10.36 4.31
C MET A 126 -6.72 11.42 5.16
N ARG A 127 -7.46 12.38 5.72
CA ARG A 127 -6.88 13.38 6.64
C ARG A 127 -6.35 12.75 7.93
N ALA A 128 -7.06 11.79 8.50
CA ALA A 128 -6.61 11.07 9.69
C ALA A 128 -5.31 10.30 9.44
N PHE A 129 -5.23 9.62 8.29
CA PHE A 129 -4.03 8.88 7.86
C PHE A 129 -2.87 9.84 7.59
N GLY A 130 -3.12 10.91 6.82
CA GLY A 130 -2.12 11.94 6.54
C GLY A 130 -1.57 12.59 7.81
N LYS A 131 -2.44 12.92 8.76
CA LYS A 131 -2.04 13.46 10.07
C LYS A 131 -1.11 12.49 10.81
N ARG A 132 -1.48 11.20 10.89
CA ARG A 132 -0.68 10.17 11.53
C ARG A 132 0.71 10.03 10.87
N MET A 133 0.76 10.07 9.54
CA MET A 133 2.01 9.97 8.81
C MET A 133 2.91 11.20 9.00
N LEU A 134 2.32 12.42 9.05
CA LEU A 134 3.04 13.64 9.38
C LEU A 134 3.63 13.60 10.80
N GLU A 135 2.84 13.19 11.78
CA GLU A 135 3.25 13.10 13.20
C GLU A 135 4.36 12.08 13.42
N ASN A 136 4.34 10.98 12.67
CA ASN A 136 5.27 9.86 12.82
C ASN A 136 6.44 9.88 11.82
N ASN A 137 6.53 10.91 10.98
CA ASN A 137 7.54 11.02 9.91
C ASN A 137 7.55 9.79 8.98
N ILE A 138 6.37 9.30 8.61
CA ILE A 138 6.19 8.18 7.68
C ILE A 138 5.99 8.73 6.28
N LYS A 139 6.78 8.25 5.29
CA LYS A 139 6.61 8.61 3.88
C LYS A 139 5.45 7.82 3.27
N PRO A 140 4.40 8.48 2.74
CA PRO A 140 3.34 7.78 2.05
C PRO A 140 3.78 7.24 0.67
N GLU A 141 3.28 6.04 0.32
CA GLU A 141 3.02 5.66 -1.05
C GLU A 141 1.54 6.00 -1.32
N TYR A 142 1.30 6.98 -2.19
CA TYR A 142 -0.05 7.45 -2.53
C TYR A 142 -0.66 6.54 -3.59
N GLU A 143 -1.64 5.72 -3.20
CA GLU A 143 -2.32 4.78 -4.09
C GLU A 143 -3.52 5.44 -4.76
N CYS A 144 -3.41 5.67 -6.08
CA CYS A 144 -4.43 6.33 -6.89
C CYS A 144 -5.06 5.34 -7.86
N PHE A 145 -6.35 5.08 -7.70
CA PHE A 145 -7.15 4.20 -8.56
C PHE A 145 -7.84 4.99 -9.68
N GLU A 146 -7.96 6.31 -9.51
CA GLU A 146 -8.68 7.22 -10.38
C GLU A 146 -7.93 8.57 -10.51
N MET A 147 -8.16 9.30 -11.62
CA MET A 147 -7.63 10.67 -11.78
C MET A 147 -8.06 11.61 -10.65
N GLY A 148 -9.31 11.49 -10.18
CA GLY A 148 -9.82 12.28 -9.07
C GLY A 148 -9.07 12.05 -7.75
N HIS A 149 -8.50 10.86 -7.56
CA HIS A 149 -7.66 10.55 -6.40
C HIS A 149 -6.36 11.35 -6.44
N LEU A 150 -5.69 11.39 -7.61
CA LEU A 150 -4.47 12.18 -7.81
C LEU A 150 -4.71 13.67 -7.56
N ASP A 151 -5.74 14.25 -8.16
CA ASP A 151 -6.09 15.67 -7.94
C ASP A 151 -6.38 15.97 -6.46
N THR A 152 -7.11 15.07 -5.80
CA THR A 152 -7.47 15.19 -4.39
C THR A 152 -6.22 15.21 -3.50
N ILE A 153 -5.33 14.24 -3.65
CA ILE A 153 -4.16 14.12 -2.78
C ILE A 153 -3.16 15.26 -3.00
N LEU A 154 -2.99 15.73 -4.25
CA LEU A 154 -2.19 16.91 -4.56
C LEU A 154 -2.72 18.17 -3.87
N LYS A 155 -4.05 18.35 -3.83
CA LYS A 155 -4.69 19.46 -3.11
C LYS A 155 -4.54 19.34 -1.60
N MET A 156 -4.59 18.12 -1.07
CA MET A 156 -4.38 17.87 0.36
C MET A 156 -2.94 18.15 0.77
N ALA A 157 -1.95 17.74 -0.03
CA ALA A 157 -0.54 18.03 0.19
C ALA A 157 -0.26 19.55 0.20
N LYS A 158 -0.81 20.30 -0.75
CA LYS A 158 -0.72 21.78 -0.78
C LYS A 158 -1.28 22.45 0.48
N LYS A 159 -2.24 21.80 1.16
CA LYS A 159 -2.83 22.30 2.40
C LYS A 159 -2.11 21.80 3.66
N GLY A 160 -1.03 21.02 3.52
CA GLY A 160 -0.32 20.41 4.65
C GLY A 160 -1.13 19.36 5.41
N GLN A 161 -2.12 18.77 4.78
CA GLN A 161 -3.00 17.74 5.39
C GLN A 161 -2.42 16.31 5.28
N VAL A 162 -1.46 16.13 4.38
CA VAL A 162 -0.70 14.89 4.16
C VAL A 162 0.75 15.28 3.89
N PRO A 163 1.72 14.37 4.05
CA PRO A 163 3.11 14.61 3.65
C PRO A 163 3.23 15.08 2.20
N GLY A 164 4.06 16.08 1.97
CA GLY A 164 4.27 16.68 0.66
C GLY A 164 5.49 16.12 -0.07
N ASP A 165 6.22 17.02 -0.73
CA ASP A 165 7.39 16.69 -1.57
C ASP A 165 8.56 16.11 -0.75
N PRO A 166 9.25 15.06 -1.28
CA PRO A 166 8.93 14.34 -2.51
C PRO A 166 7.77 13.36 -2.35
N MET A 167 6.76 13.47 -3.22
CA MET A 167 5.64 12.55 -3.24
C MET A 167 5.96 11.31 -4.07
N GLN A 168 5.47 10.15 -3.63
CA GLN A 168 5.57 8.88 -4.37
C GLN A 168 4.16 8.39 -4.68
N PHE A 169 3.89 8.15 -5.97
CA PHE A 169 2.59 7.70 -6.45
C PHE A 169 2.65 6.24 -6.90
N ASN A 170 1.60 5.50 -6.57
CA ASN A 170 1.29 4.20 -7.11
C ASN A 170 -0.05 4.31 -7.87
N PHE A 171 -0.02 4.18 -9.20
CA PHE A 171 -1.23 4.15 -10.01
C PHE A 171 -1.74 2.72 -10.12
N VAL A 172 -2.75 2.41 -9.33
CA VAL A 172 -3.37 1.08 -9.29
C VAL A 172 -4.39 0.97 -10.41
N LEU A 173 -4.03 0.25 -11.46
CA LEU A 173 -4.84 0.14 -12.67
C LEU A 173 -5.43 -1.26 -12.83
N GLY A 174 -6.63 -1.33 -13.39
CA GLY A 174 -7.28 -2.58 -13.76
C GLY A 174 -8.10 -3.24 -12.65
N VAL A 175 -8.27 -2.59 -11.51
CA VAL A 175 -9.23 -3.02 -10.50
C VAL A 175 -10.65 -2.88 -11.08
N PRO A 176 -11.52 -3.89 -11.00
CA PRO A 176 -12.89 -3.80 -11.49
C PRO A 176 -13.64 -2.62 -10.85
N GLY A 177 -14.16 -1.73 -11.69
CA GLY A 177 -14.82 -0.50 -11.25
C GLY A 177 -13.92 0.74 -11.17
N CYS A 178 -12.60 0.60 -11.40
CA CYS A 178 -11.64 1.71 -11.39
C CYS A 178 -11.02 1.93 -12.79
N THR A 179 -9.99 2.78 -12.86
CA THR A 179 -9.30 3.12 -14.11
C THR A 179 -8.73 1.87 -14.81
N PRO A 180 -9.09 1.59 -16.08
CA PRO A 180 -8.58 0.43 -16.81
C PRO A 180 -7.06 0.44 -16.99
N ALA A 181 -6.45 -0.76 -16.94
CA ALA A 181 -5.01 -0.96 -17.13
C ALA A 181 -4.61 -0.83 -18.61
N THR A 182 -4.47 0.41 -19.08
CA THR A 182 -3.99 0.72 -20.44
C THR A 182 -2.81 1.68 -20.38
N VAL A 183 -1.90 1.58 -21.36
CA VAL A 183 -0.78 2.53 -21.49
C VAL A 183 -1.28 3.97 -21.58
N LYS A 184 -2.40 4.20 -22.30
CA LYS A 184 -2.99 5.53 -22.43
C LYS A 184 -3.39 6.12 -21.08
N ASN A 185 -4.04 5.33 -20.22
CA ASN A 185 -4.46 5.79 -18.90
C ASN A 185 -3.26 6.04 -17.99
N LEU A 186 -2.23 5.20 -18.06
CA LEU A 186 -0.98 5.43 -17.32
C LEU A 186 -0.31 6.73 -17.76
N CYS A 187 -0.13 6.96 -19.06
CA CYS A 187 0.44 8.21 -19.58
C CYS A 187 -0.36 9.44 -19.11
N TRP A 188 -1.69 9.34 -19.16
CA TRP A 188 -2.57 10.43 -18.71
C TRP A 188 -2.40 10.75 -17.22
N LEU A 189 -2.28 9.74 -16.37
CA LEU A 189 -2.03 9.92 -14.93
C LEU A 189 -0.64 10.50 -14.66
N VAL A 190 0.38 10.01 -15.37
CA VAL A 190 1.76 10.53 -15.26
C VAL A 190 1.84 11.98 -15.69
N ASP A 191 1.22 12.34 -16.82
CA ASP A 191 1.20 13.73 -17.34
C ASP A 191 0.48 14.71 -16.39
N ALA A 192 -0.40 14.20 -15.53
CA ALA A 192 -1.11 15.03 -14.54
C ALA A 192 -0.31 15.28 -13.24
N ILE A 193 0.83 14.62 -13.04
CA ILE A 193 1.74 14.91 -11.91
C ILE A 193 2.39 16.27 -12.17
N PRO A 194 2.35 17.21 -11.21
CA PRO A 194 3.06 18.47 -11.33
C PRO A 194 4.58 18.28 -11.52
N ALA A 195 5.18 19.16 -12.35
CA ALA A 195 6.63 19.20 -12.56
C ALA A 195 7.38 19.64 -11.31
#